data_d55ddadbbd1bb465e91f4778d1bb36a2
#
_entry.id   d55ddadbbd1bb465e91f4778d1bb36a2
#
_cell.length_a   1.000
_cell.length_b   1.000
_cell.length_c   1.000
_cell.angle_alpha   90.00
_cell.angle_beta   90.00
_cell.angle_gamma   90.00
#
_symmetry.space_group_name_H-M   'P 1'
#
loop_
_entity.id
_entity.type
_entity.pdbx_description
1 polymer ?
#
loop_
_entity_poly.entity_id
_entity_poly.type
_entity_poly.pdbx_seq_one_letter_code
_entity_poly.pdbx_strand_id
1 'polypeptide(L)'
;MSNIITLCSPDRSDFNSHRVLYRDGIELEKGVIISQDFLERNEELLKKYFQIFSAYPDIYLDIIKPEASNFNLFPFQRIFLRACMRYRSIYITAARAASKTFLSILAKYLQCCFVPGHRGFIVAPNKNQAAKISKQKITEIWRIWPLLEHEIEKANFGKDYVDLFFKNGSTFSIVGALDSDRGLRNHSGLIDEARDQDGDMISEVVLPQLNVSRRMVNGEVNPYEKINQQTIFATSAGTKSSYAYERLIDVFEKSIIDPDNNFCIGLDYRIPVMHNLIDGNYVRELKMSPSYNENTFAAEYMGVWLGGSDESWFNFDKISRYRKIKNPEWVAKFRGQPSVFYLISVDVGRLNDQTVACIFRVNINNNNNKFYSTLVNIVVLGRQAETKTFARQAIELKELIARYNPREVVIDCNGLGIGLADEMIKTHQDSQGNELPSYGFFNNDDFKKIQPRDSIQILYSLKANGPLNSKIHGNAYTRLNSGLVRFLITEQEARSALLATKIGQKMGFEKRIKRLMPHELTTKLFDEMANLRLKRTGLDITLEQINSRFPKDKYSAFAYGLWRIKELEEDNYKKVKKRGDGKRRLVFFTGGN
;
A
#
# COMPACT_ATOMS: atom_id res chain seq x y z
N MET A 1 40.95 -1.06 34.31
CA MET A 1 39.86 -0.13 33.96
C MET A 1 40.26 1.34 34.12
N SER A 2 40.87 1.74 35.25
CA SER A 2 41.25 3.15 35.49
C SER A 2 42.21 3.74 34.44
N ASN A 3 43.19 2.97 33.97
CA ASN A 3 44.25 3.49 33.07
C ASN A 3 43.74 3.78 31.66
N ILE A 4 42.79 2.97 31.14
CA ILE A 4 42.24 3.23 29.79
C ILE A 4 41.21 4.37 29.81
N ILE A 5 40.37 4.45 30.88
CA ILE A 5 39.46 5.56 31.07
C ILE A 5 40.25 6.87 31.24
N THR A 6 41.41 6.83 31.93
CA THR A 6 42.31 8.00 32.10
C THR A 6 43.00 8.39 30.80
N LEU A 7 43.32 7.43 29.94
CA LEU A 7 43.93 7.66 28.63
C LEU A 7 42.93 8.06 27.54
N CYS A 8 41.69 7.56 27.61
CA CYS A 8 40.59 7.95 26.72
C CYS A 8 39.78 9.14 27.26
N SER A 9 40.10 9.61 28.45
CA SER A 9 39.46 10.74 29.13
C SER A 9 40.53 11.75 29.61
N PRO A 10 41.38 12.25 28.74
CA PRO A 10 42.00 13.53 29.00
C PRO A 10 40.84 14.54 29.11
N ASP A 11 41.04 15.57 29.87
CA ASP A 11 40.07 16.63 30.10
C ASP A 11 39.24 16.92 28.84
N ARG A 12 37.96 16.55 28.83
CA ARG A 12 37.10 16.57 27.63
C ARG A 12 36.90 17.95 27.04
N SER A 13 37.24 18.99 27.81
CA SER A 13 37.24 20.38 27.37
C SER A 13 38.25 20.62 26.24
N ASP A 14 39.28 19.81 26.17
CA ASP A 14 40.37 19.96 25.20
C ASP A 14 40.08 19.27 23.84
N PHE A 15 39.13 18.34 23.78
CA PHE A 15 38.80 17.66 22.52
C PHE A 15 38.19 18.59 21.45
N ASN A 16 37.63 19.72 21.84
CA ASN A 16 37.06 20.69 20.89
C ASN A 16 38.11 21.60 20.23
N SER A 17 39.34 21.63 20.73
CA SER A 17 40.39 22.55 20.30
C SER A 17 41.58 21.87 19.62
N HIS A 18 41.70 20.54 19.67
CA HIS A 18 42.91 19.85 19.30
C HIS A 18 42.70 18.71 18.32
N ARG A 19 43.50 18.65 17.25
CA ARG A 19 43.54 17.57 16.28
C ARG A 19 44.31 16.39 16.84
N VAL A 20 43.72 15.21 16.86
CA VAL A 20 44.40 13.95 17.13
C VAL A 20 45.14 13.53 15.85
N LEU A 21 46.44 13.51 15.86
CA LEU A 21 47.28 13.04 14.75
C LEU A 21 47.59 11.55 14.92
N TYR A 22 47.18 10.75 13.91
CA TYR A 22 47.51 9.32 13.83
C TYR A 22 48.77 9.14 12.99
N ARG A 23 49.95 8.97 13.64
CA ARG A 23 51.17 8.43 13.06
C ARG A 23 51.88 7.63 14.12
N ASP A 24 52.21 6.38 13.86
CA ASP A 24 53.01 5.49 14.72
C ASP A 24 52.64 5.50 16.22
N GLY A 25 51.45 5.97 16.54
CA GLY A 25 50.89 6.20 17.86
C GLY A 25 49.85 7.31 17.82
N ILE A 26 49.08 7.46 18.89
CA ILE A 26 48.14 8.59 19.07
C ILE A 26 48.86 9.66 19.87
N GLU A 27 49.18 10.79 19.24
CA GLU A 27 49.73 11.95 19.88
C GLU A 27 48.63 12.92 20.29
N LEU A 28 48.52 13.18 21.59
CA LEU A 28 47.67 14.25 22.11
C LEU A 28 48.53 15.51 22.31
N GLU A 29 48.03 16.68 21.92
CA GLU A 29 48.78 17.97 21.97
C GLU A 29 49.39 18.33 23.34
N LYS A 30 48.94 17.69 24.42
CA LYS A 30 49.53 17.84 25.76
C LYS A 30 50.71 16.89 26.05
N GLY A 31 51.29 16.25 25.03
CA GLY A 31 52.45 15.39 25.18
C GLY A 31 52.15 13.99 25.71
N VAL A 32 50.89 13.56 25.66
CA VAL A 32 50.52 12.15 25.93
C VAL A 32 50.68 11.38 24.64
N ILE A 33 51.74 10.63 24.51
CA ILE A 33 51.99 9.72 23.39
C ILE A 33 51.49 8.33 23.76
N ILE A 34 50.52 7.82 23.03
CA ILE A 34 50.15 6.40 23.11
C ILE A 34 51.05 5.65 22.15
N SER A 35 52.09 5.01 22.71
CA SER A 35 53.06 4.26 21.91
C SER A 35 52.46 2.99 21.33
N GLN A 36 53.07 2.51 20.23
CA GLN A 36 52.75 1.21 19.63
C GLN A 36 52.83 0.08 20.67
N ASP A 37 53.82 0.12 21.54
CA ASP A 37 54.04 -0.78 22.65
C ASP A 37 52.88 -0.78 23.68
N PHE A 38 52.24 0.37 23.93
CA PHE A 38 51.02 0.45 24.74
C PHE A 38 49.82 -0.25 24.05
N LEU A 39 49.65 -0.04 22.75
CA LEU A 39 48.55 -0.67 21.98
C LEU A 39 48.73 -2.19 21.98
N GLU A 40 49.93 -2.70 21.73
CA GLU A 40 50.24 -4.12 21.75
C GLU A 40 50.01 -4.77 23.12
N ARG A 41 50.45 -4.13 24.20
CA ARG A 41 50.23 -4.62 25.57
C ARG A 41 48.77 -4.64 26.00
N ASN A 42 47.97 -3.77 25.44
CA ASN A 42 46.55 -3.67 25.78
C ASN A 42 45.62 -4.22 24.69
N GLU A 43 46.13 -4.91 23.69
CA GLU A 43 45.38 -5.38 22.54
C GLU A 43 44.11 -6.15 22.91
N GLU A 44 44.22 -7.10 23.82
CA GLU A 44 43.07 -7.92 24.27
C GLU A 44 41.99 -7.09 24.97
N LEU A 45 42.38 -6.09 25.71
CA LEU A 45 41.48 -5.20 26.40
C LEU A 45 40.78 -4.24 25.42
N LEU A 46 41.52 -3.72 24.46
CA LEU A 46 41.01 -2.88 23.37
C LEU A 46 40.01 -3.65 22.50
N LYS A 47 40.33 -4.91 22.16
CA LYS A 47 39.40 -5.81 21.46
C LYS A 47 38.07 -6.00 22.22
N LYS A 48 38.10 -6.21 23.53
CA LYS A 48 36.90 -6.31 24.36
C LYS A 48 36.08 -5.04 24.35
N TYR A 49 36.68 -3.89 24.50
CA TYR A 49 35.99 -2.59 24.40
C TYR A 49 35.39 -2.37 23.03
N PHE A 50 36.12 -2.72 21.98
CA PHE A 50 35.63 -2.62 20.62
C PHE A 50 34.42 -3.50 20.37
N GLN A 51 34.38 -4.74 20.89
CA GLN A 51 33.24 -5.63 20.85
C GLN A 51 32.04 -5.05 21.61
N ILE A 52 32.28 -4.46 22.80
CA ILE A 52 31.20 -3.80 23.57
C ILE A 52 30.63 -2.61 22.79
N PHE A 53 31.47 -1.75 22.22
CA PHE A 53 31.04 -0.57 21.47
C PHE A 53 30.33 -0.96 20.17
N SER A 54 30.76 -2.00 19.51
CA SER A 54 30.07 -2.53 18.34
C SER A 54 28.65 -3.02 18.68
N ALA A 55 28.47 -3.67 19.84
CA ALA A 55 27.17 -4.14 20.29
C ALA A 55 26.30 -3.04 20.92
N TYR A 56 26.94 -2.02 21.51
CA TYR A 56 26.32 -0.89 22.22
C TYR A 56 26.86 0.45 21.70
N PRO A 57 26.57 0.82 20.46
CA PRO A 57 27.13 2.01 19.82
C PRO A 57 26.72 3.31 20.52
N ASP A 58 25.61 3.32 21.22
CA ASP A 58 25.16 4.44 22.04
C ASP A 58 26.09 4.70 23.23
N ILE A 59 26.69 3.68 23.83
CA ILE A 59 27.69 3.83 24.90
C ILE A 59 28.97 4.46 24.34
N TYR A 60 29.40 4.03 23.15
CA TYR A 60 30.54 4.65 22.47
C TYR A 60 30.28 6.14 22.22
N LEU A 61 29.09 6.49 21.71
CA LEU A 61 28.69 7.88 21.47
C LEU A 61 28.68 8.71 22.75
N ASP A 62 28.27 8.14 23.89
CA ASP A 62 28.29 8.83 25.18
C ASP A 62 29.72 9.09 25.65
N ILE A 63 30.66 8.18 25.35
CA ILE A 63 32.08 8.32 25.73
C ILE A 63 32.80 9.36 24.89
N ILE A 64 32.58 9.37 23.58
CA ILE A 64 33.25 10.30 22.66
C ILE A 64 32.57 11.67 22.56
N LYS A 65 31.46 11.86 23.26
CA LYS A 65 30.72 13.12 23.28
C LYS A 65 31.55 14.18 24.07
N PRO A 66 31.76 15.39 23.53
CA PRO A 66 32.39 16.49 24.24
C PRO A 66 31.60 16.83 25.52
N GLU A 67 32.30 17.19 26.58
CA GLU A 67 31.73 17.54 27.89
C GLU A 67 30.78 18.74 27.81
N ALA A 68 31.09 19.70 26.97
CA ALA A 68 30.26 20.88 26.71
C ALA A 68 28.97 20.57 25.92
N SER A 69 28.81 19.34 25.38
CA SER A 69 27.64 18.97 24.63
C SER A 69 26.49 18.52 25.53
N ASN A 70 25.37 19.25 25.49
CA ASN A 70 24.13 18.89 26.19
C ASN A 70 23.30 17.84 25.45
N PHE A 71 23.76 17.32 24.31
CA PHE A 71 23.02 16.33 23.54
C PHE A 71 23.03 14.98 24.25
N ASN A 72 21.85 14.37 24.37
CA ASN A 72 21.70 13.02 24.92
C ASN A 72 20.76 12.22 24.02
N LEU A 73 21.14 10.96 23.75
CA LEU A 73 20.27 10.02 23.06
C LEU A 73 19.12 9.57 23.98
N PHE A 74 17.91 9.63 23.48
CA PHE A 74 16.73 9.11 24.18
C PHE A 74 16.68 7.58 24.15
N PRO A 75 15.98 6.91 25.06
CA PRO A 75 15.93 5.45 25.14
C PRO A 75 15.55 4.78 23.82
N PHE A 76 14.53 5.28 23.09
CA PHE A 76 14.11 4.72 21.82
C PHE A 76 15.19 4.87 20.72
N GLN A 77 15.97 5.95 20.74
CA GLN A 77 17.09 6.17 19.81
C GLN A 77 18.22 5.17 20.07
N ARG A 78 18.50 4.88 21.34
CA ARG A 78 19.46 3.85 21.75
C ARG A 78 19.03 2.46 21.28
N ILE A 79 17.75 2.11 21.45
CA ILE A 79 17.19 0.84 20.95
C ILE A 79 17.36 0.74 19.43
N PHE A 80 17.07 1.82 18.70
CA PHE A 80 17.24 1.86 17.25
C PHE A 80 18.70 1.56 16.84
N LEU A 81 19.67 2.27 17.42
CA LEU A 81 21.10 2.08 17.11
C LEU A 81 21.58 0.68 17.46
N ARG A 82 21.19 0.16 18.64
CA ARG A 82 21.54 -1.20 19.04
C ARG A 82 20.91 -2.25 18.13
N ALA A 83 19.67 -2.07 17.71
CA ALA A 83 19.02 -2.97 16.77
C ALA A 83 19.76 -3.03 15.43
N CYS A 84 20.20 -1.88 14.90
CA CYS A 84 20.95 -1.82 13.65
C CYS A 84 22.30 -2.56 13.70
N MET A 85 22.88 -2.75 14.89
CA MET A 85 24.12 -3.51 15.06
C MET A 85 23.88 -5.02 15.30
N ARG A 86 22.69 -5.42 15.73
CA ARG A 86 22.42 -6.79 16.23
C ARG A 86 21.59 -7.67 15.31
N TYR A 87 20.75 -7.07 14.46
CA TYR A 87 19.79 -7.82 13.66
C TYR A 87 20.10 -7.70 12.17
N ARG A 88 19.83 -8.77 11.44
CA ARG A 88 20.05 -8.84 10.00
C ARG A 88 18.89 -8.22 9.21
N SER A 89 17.68 -8.39 9.68
CA SER A 89 16.47 -7.85 9.05
C SER A 89 15.71 -7.01 10.05
N ILE A 90 15.48 -5.74 9.72
CA ILE A 90 14.90 -4.78 10.65
C ILE A 90 13.78 -4.01 9.95
N TYR A 91 12.65 -3.88 10.63
CA TYR A 91 11.56 -3.03 10.17
C TYR A 91 11.17 -2.00 11.24
N ILE A 92 11.17 -0.72 10.87
CA ILE A 92 10.90 0.39 11.77
C ILE A 92 9.78 1.23 11.22
N THR A 93 8.61 1.18 11.87
CA THR A 93 7.51 2.11 11.63
C THR A 93 7.58 3.19 12.68
N ALA A 94 7.83 4.45 12.31
CA ALA A 94 7.96 5.52 13.27
C ALA A 94 7.23 6.79 12.83
N ALA A 95 6.61 7.47 13.79
CA ALA A 95 5.92 8.74 13.60
C ALA A 95 6.83 9.82 13.01
N ARG A 96 6.24 10.88 12.46
CA ARG A 96 6.98 12.11 12.12
C ARG A 96 7.75 12.62 13.32
N ALA A 97 8.91 13.24 13.05
CA ALA A 97 9.84 13.78 14.02
C ALA A 97 10.41 12.76 15.05
N ALA A 98 10.24 11.46 14.86
CA ALA A 98 10.93 10.43 15.64
C ALA A 98 12.41 10.24 15.23
N SER A 99 13.03 11.25 14.62
CA SER A 99 14.46 11.28 14.23
C SER A 99 14.90 10.14 13.27
N LYS A 100 13.98 9.53 12.50
CA LYS A 100 14.27 8.38 11.61
C LYS A 100 15.51 8.60 10.75
N THR A 101 15.52 9.63 9.91
CA THR A 101 16.60 9.89 8.96
C THR A 101 17.93 10.18 9.67
N PHE A 102 17.91 10.92 10.80
CA PHE A 102 19.12 11.16 11.60
C PHE A 102 19.69 9.85 12.15
N LEU A 103 18.84 9.01 12.74
CA LEU A 103 19.25 7.71 13.31
C LEU A 103 19.69 6.73 12.22
N SER A 104 19.04 6.74 11.06
CA SER A 104 19.42 5.92 9.90
C SER A 104 20.83 6.23 9.41
N ILE A 105 21.15 7.53 9.26
CA ILE A 105 22.48 7.99 8.86
C ILE A 105 23.51 7.63 9.94
N LEU A 106 23.21 7.92 11.20
CA LEU A 106 24.11 7.64 12.32
C LEU A 106 24.39 6.13 12.46
N ALA A 107 23.35 5.28 12.32
CA ALA A 107 23.53 3.83 12.38
C ALA A 107 24.47 3.30 11.28
N LYS A 108 24.25 3.73 10.02
CA LYS A 108 25.11 3.33 8.90
C LYS A 108 26.53 3.87 9.04
N TYR A 109 26.65 5.10 9.54
CA TYR A 109 27.94 5.69 9.86
C TYR A 109 28.73 4.85 10.87
N LEU A 110 28.10 4.49 11.99
CA LEU A 110 28.73 3.69 13.04
C LEU A 110 29.06 2.26 12.56
N GLN A 111 28.24 1.66 11.70
CA GLN A 111 28.59 0.38 11.06
C GLN A 111 29.90 0.50 10.26
N CYS A 112 30.08 1.59 9.53
CA CYS A 112 31.32 1.83 8.80
C CYS A 112 32.52 2.12 9.72
N CYS A 113 32.32 2.76 10.88
CA CYS A 113 33.39 2.95 11.87
C CYS A 113 33.82 1.62 12.49
N PHE A 114 32.86 0.77 12.90
CA PHE A 114 33.18 -0.45 13.65
C PHE A 114 33.55 -1.66 12.79
N VAL A 115 33.24 -1.66 11.50
CA VAL A 115 33.45 -2.81 10.62
C VAL A 115 34.33 -2.43 9.44
N PRO A 116 35.63 -2.70 9.50
CA PRO A 116 36.57 -2.34 8.43
C PRO A 116 36.18 -2.92 7.07
N GLY A 117 36.27 -2.11 6.02
CA GLY A 117 35.90 -2.52 4.66
C GLY A 117 34.41 -2.73 4.44
N HIS A 118 33.55 -2.26 5.35
CA HIS A 118 32.11 -2.32 5.20
C HIS A 118 31.60 -1.39 4.09
N ARG A 119 30.60 -1.85 3.33
CA ARG A 119 29.93 -1.05 2.30
C ARG A 119 28.46 -0.94 2.66
N GLY A 120 28.06 0.23 3.17
CA GLY A 120 26.71 0.54 3.54
C GLY A 120 26.08 1.56 2.62
N PHE A 121 24.76 1.49 2.43
CA PHE A 121 24.03 2.52 1.69
C PHE A 121 22.67 2.82 2.31
N ILE A 122 22.15 4.01 1.99
CA ILE A 122 20.76 4.40 2.22
C ILE A 122 20.13 4.74 0.87
N VAL A 123 18.95 4.18 0.62
CA VAL A 123 18.08 4.54 -0.51
C VAL A 123 16.95 5.44 -0.02
N ALA A 124 16.78 6.58 -0.68
CA ALA A 124 15.70 7.53 -0.39
C ALA A 124 14.85 7.82 -1.64
N PRO A 125 13.54 8.18 -1.48
CA PRO A 125 12.62 8.35 -2.62
C PRO A 125 13.01 9.48 -3.57
N ASN A 126 13.59 10.55 -3.05
CA ASN A 126 13.96 11.74 -3.82
C ASN A 126 15.44 12.08 -3.63
N LYS A 127 16.24 11.90 -4.68
CA LYS A 127 17.71 12.08 -4.65
C LYS A 127 18.16 13.45 -4.19
N ASN A 128 17.67 14.51 -4.83
CA ASN A 128 18.13 15.87 -4.57
C ASN A 128 17.79 16.32 -3.16
N GLN A 129 16.61 15.98 -2.68
CA GLN A 129 16.17 16.27 -1.32
C GLN A 129 16.95 15.44 -0.30
N ALA A 130 17.14 14.15 -0.59
CA ALA A 130 17.91 13.24 0.25
C ALA A 130 19.36 13.71 0.41
N ALA A 131 20.07 14.07 -0.66
CA ALA A 131 21.44 14.55 -0.60
C ALA A 131 21.57 15.82 0.25
N LYS A 132 20.65 16.78 0.09
CA LYS A 132 20.63 18.01 0.88
C LYS A 132 20.38 17.75 2.37
N ILE A 133 19.36 16.94 2.71
CA ILE A 133 19.04 16.60 4.10
C ILE A 133 20.18 15.79 4.71
N SER A 134 20.74 14.84 3.99
CA SER A 134 21.83 14.00 4.47
C SER A 134 23.10 14.79 4.76
N LYS A 135 23.49 15.72 3.88
CA LYS A 135 24.60 16.63 4.15
C LYS A 135 24.40 17.40 5.46
N GLN A 136 23.19 17.95 5.65
CA GLN A 136 22.85 18.67 6.88
C GLN A 136 22.96 17.76 8.12
N LYS A 137 22.45 16.52 8.03
CA LYS A 137 22.48 15.57 9.15
C LYS A 137 23.87 15.06 9.45
N ILE A 138 24.70 14.80 8.45
CA ILE A 138 26.11 14.43 8.64
C ILE A 138 26.88 15.56 9.32
N THR A 139 26.70 16.81 8.86
CA THR A 139 27.31 17.97 9.52
C THR A 139 26.83 18.14 10.97
N GLU A 140 25.54 17.84 11.25
CA GLU A 140 24.99 17.84 12.61
C GLU A 140 25.65 16.75 13.47
N ILE A 141 25.86 15.54 12.94
CA ILE A 141 26.57 14.43 13.61
C ILE A 141 28.00 14.84 13.96
N TRP A 142 28.75 15.40 13.04
CA TRP A 142 30.12 15.87 13.28
C TRP A 142 30.19 16.98 14.32
N ARG A 143 29.22 17.88 14.33
CA ARG A 143 29.11 18.91 15.37
C ARG A 143 28.85 18.33 16.76
N ILE A 144 28.03 17.28 16.87
CA ILE A 144 27.72 16.63 18.16
C ILE A 144 28.88 15.73 18.60
N TRP A 145 29.49 15.02 17.69
CA TRP A 145 30.62 14.10 17.91
C TRP A 145 31.78 14.40 16.95
N PRO A 146 32.61 15.37 17.25
CA PRO A 146 33.71 15.76 16.34
C PRO A 146 34.68 14.62 16.01
N LEU A 147 34.90 13.67 16.93
CA LEU A 147 35.76 12.52 16.69
C LEU A 147 35.25 11.62 15.53
N LEU A 148 33.98 11.60 15.25
CA LEU A 148 33.45 10.84 14.09
C LEU A 148 33.93 11.44 12.75
N GLU A 149 34.13 12.76 12.65
CA GLU A 149 34.67 13.38 11.44
C GLU A 149 36.10 12.92 11.14
N HIS A 150 36.87 12.63 12.19
CA HIS A 150 38.24 12.13 12.03
C HIS A 150 38.33 10.71 11.44
N GLU A 151 37.27 9.94 11.48
CA GLU A 151 37.19 8.63 10.81
C GLU A 151 37.06 8.74 9.29
N ILE A 152 36.74 9.93 8.76
CA ILE A 152 36.55 10.16 7.33
C ILE A 152 37.89 10.46 6.66
N GLU A 153 38.18 9.71 5.60
CA GLU A 153 39.28 9.99 4.68
C GLU A 153 38.87 11.02 3.63
N LYS A 154 37.64 10.83 3.05
CA LYS A 154 37.11 11.69 2.00
C LYS A 154 35.59 11.74 2.06
N ALA A 155 35.02 12.94 1.91
CA ALA A 155 33.57 13.15 1.81
C ALA A 155 33.21 13.85 0.50
N ASN A 156 32.34 13.23 -0.31
CA ASN A 156 31.84 13.81 -1.53
C ASN A 156 30.36 14.16 -1.34
N PHE A 157 30.04 15.45 -1.43
CA PHE A 157 28.66 15.94 -1.36
C PHE A 157 28.22 16.42 -2.75
N GLY A 158 27.60 15.53 -3.51
CA GLY A 158 27.02 15.85 -4.81
C GLY A 158 25.65 16.56 -4.70
N LYS A 159 25.09 16.89 -5.86
CA LYS A 159 23.74 17.47 -5.94
C LYS A 159 22.65 16.44 -5.61
N ASP A 160 22.89 15.18 -5.93
CA ASP A 160 21.94 14.06 -5.90
C ASP A 160 22.49 12.80 -5.22
N TYR A 161 23.69 12.89 -4.64
CA TYR A 161 24.32 11.79 -3.90
C TYR A 161 25.21 12.31 -2.76
N VAL A 162 25.52 11.43 -1.81
CA VAL A 162 26.52 11.63 -0.78
C VAL A 162 27.34 10.35 -0.68
N ASP A 163 28.70 10.47 -0.75
CA ASP A 163 29.61 9.37 -0.52
C ASP A 163 30.63 9.73 0.54
N LEU A 164 30.74 8.87 1.55
CA LEU A 164 31.73 8.96 2.60
C LEU A 164 32.71 7.78 2.49
N PHE A 165 33.98 8.07 2.50
CA PHE A 165 35.08 7.11 2.50
C PHE A 165 35.76 7.17 3.86
N PHE A 166 35.86 6.05 4.54
CA PHE A 166 36.43 5.94 5.87
C PHE A 166 37.88 5.47 5.82
N LYS A 167 38.71 5.90 6.77
CA LYS A 167 40.11 5.52 6.87
C LYS A 167 40.33 4.00 7.00
N ASN A 168 39.37 3.27 7.52
CA ASN A 168 39.38 1.80 7.63
C ASN A 168 38.94 1.07 6.34
N GLY A 169 38.84 1.78 5.22
CA GLY A 169 38.44 1.24 3.92
C GLY A 169 36.91 1.01 3.75
N SER A 170 36.12 1.43 4.72
CA SER A 170 34.66 1.36 4.60
C SER A 170 34.10 2.48 3.73
N THR A 171 32.92 2.24 3.14
CA THR A 171 32.21 3.24 2.34
C THR A 171 30.75 3.34 2.74
N PHE A 172 30.22 4.55 2.75
CA PHE A 172 28.83 4.82 3.02
C PHE A 172 28.27 5.76 1.96
N SER A 173 27.24 5.31 1.24
CA SER A 173 26.60 6.06 0.15
C SER A 173 25.14 6.33 0.45
N ILE A 174 24.65 7.52 0.08
CA ILE A 174 23.24 7.88 0.11
C ILE A 174 22.82 8.20 -1.32
N VAL A 175 21.90 7.38 -1.84
CA VAL A 175 21.53 7.36 -3.25
C VAL A 175 20.01 7.30 -3.42
N GLY A 176 19.53 7.60 -4.62
CA GLY A 176 18.15 7.25 -5.01
C GLY A 176 18.13 5.89 -5.68
N ALA A 177 17.03 5.17 -5.61
CA ALA A 177 16.88 3.92 -6.34
C ALA A 177 16.84 4.17 -7.86
N LEU A 178 17.79 3.56 -8.61
CA LEU A 178 17.90 3.68 -10.07
C LEU A 178 18.25 2.33 -10.71
N ASP A 179 17.75 2.15 -11.93
CA ASP A 179 18.17 1.02 -12.77
C ASP A 179 19.68 0.98 -13.06
N SER A 180 20.33 2.15 -13.11
CA SER A 180 21.78 2.27 -13.28
C SER A 180 22.60 1.68 -12.13
N ASP A 181 21.98 1.47 -10.97
CA ASP A 181 22.65 0.94 -9.79
C ASP A 181 22.72 -0.61 -9.79
N ARG A 182 22.19 -1.24 -10.84
CA ARG A 182 22.33 -2.69 -11.06
C ARG A 182 23.81 -3.08 -11.16
N GLY A 183 24.21 -4.05 -10.37
CA GLY A 183 25.59 -4.55 -10.35
C GLY A 183 26.47 -4.04 -9.20
N LEU A 184 26.04 -3.03 -8.47
CA LEU A 184 26.70 -2.64 -7.22
C LEU A 184 26.65 -3.79 -6.20
N ARG A 185 27.65 -3.85 -5.33
CA ARG A 185 27.74 -4.86 -4.27
C ARG A 185 27.98 -4.19 -2.94
N ASN A 186 27.01 -4.36 -2.06
CA ASN A 186 27.00 -3.76 -0.72
C ASN A 186 26.75 -4.84 0.34
N HIS A 187 27.12 -4.56 1.58
CA HIS A 187 26.96 -5.49 2.70
C HIS A 187 25.73 -5.17 3.53
N SER A 188 25.33 -3.91 3.60
CA SER A 188 24.10 -3.52 4.30
C SER A 188 23.38 -2.37 3.60
N GLY A 189 22.05 -2.45 3.56
CA GLY A 189 21.18 -1.43 2.96
C GLY A 189 20.11 -0.95 3.92
N LEU A 190 19.79 0.35 3.87
CA LEU A 190 18.66 0.93 4.56
C LEU A 190 17.77 1.61 3.52
N ILE A 191 16.49 1.27 3.55
CA ILE A 191 15.44 1.84 2.71
C ILE A 191 14.68 2.87 3.57
N ASP A 192 14.98 4.15 3.35
CA ASP A 192 14.31 5.25 4.05
C ASP A 192 13.02 5.63 3.33
N GLU A 193 11.97 5.96 4.08
CA GLU A 193 10.60 6.21 3.63
C GLU A 193 10.11 5.13 2.64
N ALA A 194 10.24 3.86 3.05
CA ALA A 194 9.94 2.70 2.23
C ALA A 194 8.51 2.69 1.66
N ARG A 195 7.54 3.34 2.32
CA ARG A 195 6.16 3.46 1.84
C ARG A 195 6.03 4.27 0.54
N ASP A 196 6.98 5.21 0.31
CA ASP A 196 6.96 6.11 -0.84
C ASP A 196 7.87 5.61 -1.98
N GLN A 197 8.42 4.40 -1.85
CA GLN A 197 9.30 3.77 -2.82
C GLN A 197 8.58 2.74 -3.69
N ASP A 198 9.08 2.56 -4.91
CA ASP A 198 8.60 1.52 -5.84
C ASP A 198 9.06 0.13 -5.36
N GLY A 199 8.11 -0.76 -5.08
CA GLY A 199 8.39 -2.11 -4.59
C GLY A 199 9.16 -2.99 -5.57
N ASP A 200 8.91 -2.84 -6.88
CA ASP A 200 9.61 -3.58 -7.93
C ASP A 200 11.09 -3.13 -7.99
N MET A 201 11.31 -1.81 -7.89
CA MET A 201 12.66 -1.25 -7.84
C MET A 201 13.43 -1.74 -6.61
N ILE A 202 12.78 -1.77 -5.43
CA ILE A 202 13.43 -2.29 -4.22
C ILE A 202 13.77 -3.78 -4.39
N SER A 203 12.85 -4.60 -4.86
CA SER A 203 13.02 -6.06 -4.93
C SER A 203 13.97 -6.50 -6.04
N GLU A 204 13.96 -5.82 -7.21
CA GLU A 204 14.75 -6.23 -8.38
C GLU A 204 16.12 -5.54 -8.47
N VAL A 205 16.27 -4.36 -7.88
CA VAL A 205 17.51 -3.57 -8.01
C VAL A 205 18.22 -3.44 -6.67
N VAL A 206 17.52 -3.00 -5.61
CA VAL A 206 18.15 -2.65 -4.34
C VAL A 206 18.54 -3.89 -3.53
N LEU A 207 17.60 -4.81 -3.30
CA LEU A 207 17.88 -6.01 -2.49
C LEU A 207 18.94 -6.94 -3.10
N PRO A 208 19.01 -7.16 -4.41
CA PRO A 208 20.08 -7.98 -5.00
C PRO A 208 21.50 -7.43 -4.80
N GLN A 209 21.67 -6.13 -4.52
CA GLN A 209 22.97 -5.56 -4.19
C GLN A 209 23.57 -6.14 -2.89
N LEU A 210 22.72 -6.65 -1.99
CA LEU A 210 23.08 -7.18 -0.68
C LEU A 210 23.46 -8.68 -0.68
N ASN A 211 23.54 -9.30 -1.86
CA ASN A 211 23.80 -10.76 -1.97
C ASN A 211 25.25 -11.16 -1.72
N VAL A 212 26.17 -10.18 -1.57
CA VAL A 212 27.59 -10.45 -1.38
C VAL A 212 27.99 -10.26 0.08
N SER A 213 28.57 -11.30 0.66
CA SER A 213 29.10 -11.23 2.02
C SER A 213 30.46 -10.49 2.06
N ARG A 214 30.66 -9.70 3.10
CA ARG A 214 31.94 -9.09 3.40
C ARG A 214 32.97 -10.18 3.74
N ARG A 215 34.18 -10.03 3.23
CA ARG A 215 35.32 -10.89 3.57
C ARG A 215 36.22 -10.16 4.55
N MET A 216 36.71 -10.89 5.54
CA MET A 216 37.74 -10.41 6.45
C MET A 216 39.10 -10.33 5.72
N VAL A 217 40.11 -9.76 6.37
CA VAL A 217 41.46 -9.63 5.81
C VAL A 217 42.08 -10.96 5.38
N ASN A 218 41.74 -12.06 6.10
CA ASN A 218 42.16 -13.41 5.75
C ASN A 218 41.35 -14.03 4.57
N GLY A 219 40.43 -13.28 3.96
CA GLY A 219 39.60 -13.74 2.85
C GLY A 219 38.36 -14.55 3.22
N GLU A 220 38.19 -14.90 4.49
CA GLU A 220 37.05 -15.67 5.00
C GLU A 220 35.85 -14.79 5.30
N VAL A 221 34.66 -15.40 5.32
CA VAL A 221 33.40 -14.75 5.75
C VAL A 221 33.16 -15.05 7.21
N ASN A 222 32.91 -14.02 8.02
CA ASN A 222 32.50 -14.22 9.41
C ASN A 222 31.01 -14.61 9.46
N PRO A 223 30.66 -15.84 9.83
CA PRO A 223 29.27 -16.30 9.86
C PRO A 223 28.43 -15.63 10.97
N TYR A 224 29.10 -15.06 11.96
CA TYR A 224 28.44 -14.40 13.11
C TYR A 224 28.21 -12.90 12.90
N GLU A 225 28.66 -12.35 11.78
CA GLU A 225 28.49 -10.92 11.48
C GLU A 225 27.05 -10.62 11.01
N LYS A 226 26.25 -10.08 11.91
CA LYS A 226 24.81 -9.81 11.67
C LYS A 226 24.55 -8.69 10.65
N ILE A 227 25.47 -7.73 10.50
CA ILE A 227 25.34 -6.63 9.55
C ILE A 227 25.69 -7.02 8.11
N ASN A 228 26.11 -8.26 7.91
CA ASN A 228 26.39 -8.81 6.58
C ASN A 228 25.07 -9.19 5.90
N GLN A 229 24.84 -8.73 4.68
CA GLN A 229 23.56 -8.86 3.97
C GLN A 229 22.37 -8.27 4.74
N GLN A 230 22.63 -7.23 5.52
CA GLN A 230 21.61 -6.61 6.36
C GLN A 230 20.64 -5.75 5.55
N THR A 231 19.37 -5.86 5.88
CA THR A 231 18.31 -5.05 5.31
C THR A 231 17.54 -4.31 6.41
N ILE A 232 17.45 -2.99 6.31
CA ILE A 232 16.70 -2.14 7.23
C ILE A 232 15.66 -1.36 6.46
N PHE A 233 14.39 -1.47 6.87
CA PHE A 233 13.30 -0.62 6.39
C PHE A 233 12.93 0.38 7.46
N ALA A 234 12.92 1.68 7.12
CA ALA A 234 12.52 2.75 8.02
C ALA A 234 11.47 3.62 7.32
N THR A 235 10.29 3.76 7.90
CA THR A 235 9.19 4.51 7.27
C THR A 235 8.17 5.00 8.29
N SER A 236 7.34 5.96 7.92
CA SER A 236 6.04 6.17 8.57
C SER A 236 5.04 5.14 8.05
N ALA A 237 3.94 4.91 8.76
CA ALA A 237 2.92 4.01 8.27
C ALA A 237 2.27 4.54 6.98
N GLY A 238 1.78 3.67 6.17
CA GLY A 238 1.07 3.93 4.92
C GLY A 238 -0.13 3.01 4.76
N THR A 239 -0.30 2.45 3.57
CA THR A 239 -1.44 1.58 3.25
C THR A 239 -1.08 0.11 3.33
N LYS A 240 -2.03 -0.72 3.76
CA LYS A 240 -1.88 -2.18 3.83
C LYS A 240 -1.73 -2.86 2.47
N SER A 241 -2.05 -2.16 1.37
CA SER A 241 -1.84 -2.64 0.00
C SER A 241 -0.44 -2.33 -0.55
N SER A 242 0.41 -1.65 0.21
CA SER A 242 1.75 -1.27 -0.24
C SER A 242 2.77 -2.40 -0.05
N TYR A 243 3.79 -2.43 -0.90
CA TYR A 243 4.96 -3.28 -0.74
C TYR A 243 5.62 -3.12 0.65
N ALA A 244 5.67 -1.89 1.17
CA ALA A 244 6.23 -1.62 2.48
C ALA A 244 5.46 -2.35 3.61
N TYR A 245 4.14 -2.48 3.50
CA TYR A 245 3.35 -3.26 4.47
C TYR A 245 3.58 -4.76 4.33
N GLU A 246 3.69 -5.28 3.12
CA GLU A 246 4.02 -6.70 2.89
C GLU A 246 5.38 -7.05 3.52
N ARG A 247 6.37 -6.17 3.37
CA ARG A 247 7.69 -6.32 4.02
C ARG A 247 7.62 -6.21 5.53
N LEU A 248 6.74 -5.34 6.09
CA LEU A 248 6.51 -5.31 7.54
C LEU A 248 5.99 -6.66 8.04
N ILE A 249 5.00 -7.22 7.38
CA ILE A 249 4.42 -8.52 7.79
C ILE A 249 5.46 -9.63 7.70
N ASP A 250 6.23 -9.68 6.60
CA ASP A 250 7.31 -10.68 6.42
C ASP A 250 8.36 -10.60 7.54
N VAL A 251 8.86 -9.39 7.86
CA VAL A 251 9.86 -9.23 8.92
C VAL A 251 9.25 -9.48 10.30
N PHE A 252 7.98 -9.11 10.52
CA PHE A 252 7.28 -9.36 11.78
C PHE A 252 7.08 -10.85 12.03
N GLU A 253 6.60 -11.60 11.04
CA GLU A 253 6.46 -13.06 11.13
C GLU A 253 7.83 -13.73 11.39
N LYS A 254 8.87 -13.30 10.67
CA LYS A 254 10.23 -13.79 10.89
C LYS A 254 10.77 -13.43 12.28
N SER A 255 10.41 -12.29 12.84
CA SER A 255 10.84 -11.93 14.20
C SER A 255 10.25 -12.84 15.30
N ILE A 256 9.13 -13.51 15.01
CA ILE A 256 8.55 -14.52 15.91
C ILE A 256 9.25 -15.88 15.75
N ILE A 257 9.58 -16.25 14.51
CA ILE A 257 10.18 -17.57 14.19
C ILE A 257 11.69 -17.59 14.46
N ASP A 258 12.39 -16.51 14.11
CA ASP A 258 13.83 -16.33 14.24
C ASP A 258 14.14 -14.95 14.85
N PRO A 259 13.92 -14.81 16.18
CA PRO A 259 14.10 -13.53 16.88
C PRO A 259 15.55 -13.06 16.97
N ASP A 260 16.53 -13.94 16.73
CA ASP A 260 17.95 -13.58 16.77
C ASP A 260 18.42 -12.79 15.54
N ASN A 261 17.70 -12.89 14.44
CA ASN A 261 18.07 -12.24 13.18
C ASN A 261 17.08 -11.15 12.72
N ASN A 262 15.89 -11.11 13.29
CA ASN A 262 14.82 -10.22 12.82
C ASN A 262 14.27 -9.35 13.96
N PHE A 263 13.98 -8.07 13.65
CA PHE A 263 13.48 -7.12 14.63
C PHE A 263 12.47 -6.16 14.02
N CYS A 264 11.36 -5.94 14.72
CA CYS A 264 10.34 -4.96 14.36
C CYS A 264 10.09 -3.99 15.53
N ILE A 265 9.95 -2.70 15.21
CA ILE A 265 9.57 -1.69 16.20
C ILE A 265 8.57 -0.70 15.60
N GLY A 266 7.54 -0.36 16.38
CA GLY A 266 6.57 0.71 16.11
C GLY A 266 6.70 1.84 17.12
N LEU A 267 6.78 3.09 16.65
CA LEU A 267 6.92 4.29 17.48
C LEU A 267 5.84 5.31 17.08
N ASP A 268 4.92 5.61 17.98
CA ASP A 268 3.92 6.66 17.76
C ASP A 268 4.39 8.04 18.25
N TYR A 269 3.60 9.09 17.95
CA TYR A 269 3.93 10.48 18.25
C TYR A 269 4.05 10.79 19.75
N ARG A 270 3.47 9.96 20.63
CA ARG A 270 3.52 10.17 22.08
C ARG A 270 4.96 10.10 22.61
N ILE A 271 5.79 9.25 22.00
CA ILE A 271 7.22 9.12 22.34
C ILE A 271 7.98 10.39 21.98
N PRO A 272 7.95 10.94 20.75
CA PRO A 272 8.55 12.23 20.44
C PRO A 272 8.00 13.39 21.28
N VAL A 273 6.71 13.41 21.61
CA VAL A 273 6.11 14.43 22.48
C VAL A 273 6.67 14.34 23.91
N MET A 274 6.77 13.13 24.46
CA MET A 274 7.33 12.91 25.82
C MET A 274 8.78 13.42 25.94
N HIS A 275 9.54 13.38 24.85
CA HIS A 275 10.93 13.85 24.79
C HIS A 275 11.07 15.27 24.22
N ASN A 276 9.99 16.03 24.09
CA ASN A 276 9.98 17.40 23.54
C ASN A 276 10.58 17.52 22.12
N LEU A 277 10.59 16.45 21.34
CA LEU A 277 10.94 16.47 19.91
C LEU A 277 9.79 17.01 19.05
N ILE A 278 8.57 16.90 19.54
CA ILE A 278 7.36 17.53 19.01
C ILE A 278 6.68 18.29 20.14
N ASP A 279 6.25 19.52 19.86
CA ASP A 279 5.42 20.27 20.80
C ASP A 279 4.02 19.62 20.90
N GLY A 280 3.60 19.29 22.11
CA GLY A 280 2.27 18.74 22.38
C GLY A 280 1.13 19.71 22.03
N ASN A 281 1.36 21.01 22.07
CA ASN A 281 0.39 22.02 21.63
C ASN A 281 0.21 22.00 20.13
N TYR A 282 1.30 21.87 19.36
CA TYR A 282 1.23 21.69 17.91
C TYR A 282 0.34 20.51 17.51
N VAL A 283 0.46 19.37 18.22
CA VAL A 283 -0.39 18.20 17.94
C VAL A 283 -1.88 18.48 18.23
N ARG A 284 -2.19 19.28 19.28
CA ARG A 284 -3.57 19.70 19.57
C ARG A 284 -4.12 20.63 18.50
N GLU A 285 -3.33 21.63 18.10
CA GLU A 285 -3.70 22.58 17.03
C GLU A 285 -3.92 21.84 15.71
N LEU A 286 -3.06 20.88 15.37
CA LEU A 286 -3.23 20.06 14.17
C LEU A 286 -4.56 19.31 14.17
N LYS A 287 -4.96 18.74 15.31
CA LYS A 287 -6.25 18.03 15.45
C LYS A 287 -7.47 18.97 15.41
N MET A 288 -7.30 20.24 15.75
CA MET A 288 -8.36 21.26 15.70
C MET A 288 -8.41 21.98 14.35
N SER A 289 -7.43 21.76 13.46
CA SER A 289 -7.36 22.41 12.15
C SER A 289 -8.54 21.99 11.26
N PRO A 290 -9.15 22.92 10.49
CA PRO A 290 -10.15 22.58 9.48
C PRO A 290 -9.63 21.60 8.40
N SER A 291 -8.32 21.53 8.21
CA SER A 291 -7.64 20.59 7.28
C SER A 291 -7.29 19.25 7.93
N TYR A 292 -7.71 19.01 9.19
CA TYR A 292 -7.42 17.76 9.89
C TYR A 292 -8.03 16.55 9.15
N ASN A 293 -7.19 15.57 8.89
CA ASN A 293 -7.60 14.28 8.34
C ASN A 293 -7.18 13.17 9.33
N GLU A 294 -8.15 12.45 9.86
CA GLU A 294 -7.93 11.41 10.86
C GLU A 294 -7.03 10.28 10.33
N ASN A 295 -7.21 9.88 9.08
CA ASN A 295 -6.41 8.83 8.45
C ASN A 295 -4.96 9.27 8.28
N THR A 296 -4.74 10.48 7.76
CA THR A 296 -3.38 11.05 7.63
C THR A 296 -2.71 11.15 9.00
N PHE A 297 -3.44 11.57 10.02
CA PHE A 297 -2.91 11.65 11.38
C PHE A 297 -2.59 10.24 11.93
N ALA A 298 -3.45 9.26 11.70
CA ALA A 298 -3.24 7.88 12.11
C ALA A 298 -1.97 7.28 11.48
N ALA A 299 -1.75 7.50 10.17
CA ALA A 299 -0.56 6.99 9.48
C ALA A 299 0.70 7.74 9.89
N GLU A 300 0.70 9.07 9.83
CA GLU A 300 1.90 9.89 9.99
C GLU A 300 2.35 10.03 11.47
N TYR A 301 1.40 10.03 12.40
CA TYR A 301 1.68 10.28 13.81
C TYR A 301 1.42 9.09 14.73
N MET A 302 0.44 8.23 14.42
CA MET A 302 0.12 7.08 15.27
C MET A 302 0.78 5.78 14.81
N GLY A 303 1.41 5.75 13.63
CA GLY A 303 2.02 4.54 13.08
C GLY A 303 1.02 3.46 12.68
N VAL A 304 -0.24 3.85 12.43
CA VAL A 304 -1.33 2.93 12.06
C VAL A 304 -1.35 2.73 10.56
N TRP A 305 -1.17 1.50 10.13
CA TRP A 305 -1.30 1.12 8.72
C TRP A 305 -2.77 1.06 8.31
N LEU A 306 -3.11 1.77 7.26
CA LEU A 306 -4.48 1.97 6.84
C LEU A 306 -4.94 0.89 5.87
N GLY A 307 -6.21 0.50 5.99
CA GLY A 307 -6.82 -0.52 5.14
C GLY A 307 -7.37 0.07 3.84
N GLY A 308 -6.49 0.59 2.99
CA GLY A 308 -6.80 1.28 1.75
C GLY A 308 -5.87 2.49 1.59
N SER A 309 -5.82 3.13 0.42
CA SER A 309 -5.02 4.35 0.28
C SER A 309 -5.70 5.50 1.03
N ASP A 310 -4.92 6.32 1.74
CA ASP A 310 -5.44 7.52 2.42
C ASP A 310 -6.07 8.52 1.46
N GLU A 311 -5.66 8.44 0.20
CA GLU A 311 -6.23 9.17 -0.90
C GLU A 311 -7.50 8.51 -1.45
N SER A 312 -7.81 7.26 -1.02
CA SER A 312 -8.99 6.55 -1.51
C SER A 312 -10.27 7.26 -1.09
N TRP A 313 -11.14 7.47 -2.06
CA TRP A 313 -12.45 8.06 -1.80
C TRP A 313 -13.37 7.15 -0.98
N PHE A 314 -13.11 5.83 -0.98
CA PHE A 314 -13.95 4.85 -0.29
C PHE A 314 -13.37 4.47 1.07
N ASN A 315 -14.22 4.51 2.11
CA ASN A 315 -13.85 4.03 3.44
C ASN A 315 -13.98 2.51 3.53
N PHE A 316 -12.85 1.80 3.43
CA PHE A 316 -12.81 0.33 3.39
C PHE A 316 -13.23 -0.34 4.69
N ASP A 317 -12.91 0.23 5.84
CA ASP A 317 -13.29 -0.32 7.15
C ASP A 317 -14.81 -0.38 7.29
N LYS A 318 -15.49 0.59 6.69
CA LYS A 318 -16.95 0.64 6.68
C LYS A 318 -17.56 -0.32 5.65
N ILE A 319 -16.99 -0.35 4.44
CA ILE A 319 -17.53 -1.13 3.31
C ILE A 319 -17.24 -2.62 3.49
N SER A 320 -16.09 -3.00 4.03
CA SER A 320 -15.70 -4.40 4.26
C SER A 320 -16.67 -5.15 5.17
N ARG A 321 -17.37 -4.45 6.08
CA ARG A 321 -18.40 -5.02 6.96
C ARG A 321 -19.58 -5.63 6.19
N TYR A 322 -19.76 -5.24 4.93
CA TYR A 322 -20.83 -5.74 4.05
C TYR A 322 -20.40 -6.93 3.19
N ARG A 323 -19.18 -7.44 3.34
CA ARG A 323 -18.71 -8.70 2.76
C ARG A 323 -19.23 -9.88 3.59
N LYS A 324 -20.49 -10.30 3.35
CA LYS A 324 -21.18 -11.30 4.19
C LYS A 324 -21.70 -12.51 3.43
N ILE A 325 -21.63 -12.49 2.10
CA ILE A 325 -22.20 -13.53 1.25
C ILE A 325 -21.17 -14.65 1.06
N LYS A 326 -21.45 -15.82 1.60
CA LYS A 326 -20.53 -16.97 1.59
C LYS A 326 -20.45 -17.67 0.23
N ASN A 327 -21.54 -17.72 -0.53
CA ASN A 327 -21.59 -18.47 -1.78
C ASN A 327 -22.02 -17.56 -2.93
N PRO A 328 -21.29 -17.57 -4.07
CA PRO A 328 -21.73 -16.89 -5.27
C PRO A 328 -22.98 -17.57 -5.85
N GLU A 329 -23.72 -16.85 -6.66
CA GLU A 329 -24.80 -17.39 -7.45
C GLU A 329 -24.34 -17.58 -8.90
N TRP A 330 -24.55 -18.76 -9.44
CA TRP A 330 -24.17 -19.12 -10.81
C TRP A 330 -25.35 -19.05 -11.77
N VAL A 331 -26.57 -19.09 -11.20
CA VAL A 331 -27.88 -18.99 -11.87
C VAL A 331 -28.84 -18.22 -10.96
N ALA A 332 -29.88 -17.68 -11.52
CA ALA A 332 -30.91 -17.00 -10.75
C ALA A 332 -31.61 -17.98 -9.79
N LYS A 333 -31.48 -17.73 -8.48
CA LYS A 333 -32.10 -18.54 -7.41
C LYS A 333 -33.54 -18.12 -7.11
N PHE A 334 -33.91 -16.87 -7.41
CA PHE A 334 -35.20 -16.27 -7.00
C PHE A 334 -36.05 -15.88 -8.23
N ARG A 335 -36.19 -16.80 -9.17
CA ARG A 335 -37.03 -16.57 -10.36
C ARG A 335 -38.50 -16.43 -9.97
N GLY A 336 -39.21 -15.45 -10.55
CA GLY A 336 -40.66 -15.26 -10.36
C GLY A 336 -41.09 -14.59 -9.05
N GLN A 337 -40.14 -14.18 -8.18
CA GLN A 337 -40.52 -13.43 -6.97
C GLN A 337 -40.70 -11.94 -7.29
N PRO A 338 -41.87 -11.32 -7.00
CA PRO A 338 -42.14 -9.93 -7.38
C PRO A 338 -41.22 -8.89 -6.74
N SER A 339 -40.64 -9.22 -5.58
CA SER A 339 -39.77 -8.35 -4.80
C SER A 339 -38.28 -8.56 -5.09
N VAL A 340 -37.94 -9.48 -6.01
CA VAL A 340 -36.52 -9.79 -6.33
C VAL A 340 -36.32 -9.82 -7.84
N PHE A 341 -35.29 -9.15 -8.32
CA PHE A 341 -34.89 -9.24 -9.72
C PHE A 341 -33.34 -9.25 -9.83
N TYR A 342 -32.84 -9.68 -10.98
CA TYR A 342 -31.44 -9.61 -11.33
C TYR A 342 -31.20 -8.47 -12.31
N LEU A 343 -30.01 -7.87 -12.21
CA LEU A 343 -29.51 -6.86 -13.12
C LEU A 343 -28.06 -7.20 -13.46
N ILE A 344 -27.71 -7.11 -14.74
CA ILE A 344 -26.32 -7.25 -15.21
C ILE A 344 -25.85 -5.88 -15.67
N SER A 345 -24.64 -5.47 -15.32
CA SER A 345 -24.00 -4.27 -15.85
C SER A 345 -22.62 -4.60 -16.40
N VAL A 346 -22.30 -4.02 -17.56
CA VAL A 346 -21.14 -4.35 -18.35
C VAL A 346 -20.34 -3.10 -18.65
N ASP A 347 -19.06 -3.12 -18.29
CA ASP A 347 -18.04 -2.20 -18.78
C ASP A 347 -17.25 -2.89 -19.89
N VAL A 348 -17.12 -2.24 -21.05
CA VAL A 348 -16.63 -2.87 -22.28
C VAL A 348 -15.20 -2.49 -22.55
N GLY A 349 -14.29 -3.46 -22.51
CA GLY A 349 -12.90 -3.33 -22.86
C GLY A 349 -12.51 -4.11 -24.12
N ARG A 350 -11.37 -3.76 -24.71
CA ARG A 350 -10.75 -4.49 -25.83
C ARG A 350 -9.24 -4.43 -25.71
N LEU A 351 -8.54 -5.46 -26.20
CA LEU A 351 -7.08 -5.59 -26.21
C LEU A 351 -6.48 -5.59 -24.79
N ASN A 352 -6.17 -4.45 -24.23
CA ASN A 352 -5.52 -4.32 -22.92
C ASN A 352 -6.53 -4.23 -21.76
N ASP A 353 -7.74 -3.71 -22.02
CA ASP A 353 -8.78 -3.56 -21.02
C ASP A 353 -9.68 -4.81 -20.98
N GLN A 354 -10.26 -5.10 -19.82
CA GLN A 354 -11.13 -6.24 -19.63
C GLN A 354 -12.61 -5.83 -19.84
N THR A 355 -13.37 -6.68 -20.55
CA THR A 355 -14.83 -6.57 -20.50
C THR A 355 -15.33 -7.27 -19.25
N VAL A 356 -15.96 -6.52 -18.36
CA VAL A 356 -16.41 -7.01 -17.04
C VAL A 356 -17.92 -6.92 -16.93
N ALA A 357 -18.55 -8.03 -16.54
CA ALA A 357 -19.96 -8.11 -16.21
C ALA A 357 -20.16 -8.27 -14.69
N CYS A 358 -20.83 -7.32 -14.05
CA CYS A 358 -21.26 -7.39 -12.65
C CYS A 358 -22.70 -7.85 -12.57
N ILE A 359 -22.99 -8.90 -11.81
CA ILE A 359 -24.31 -9.49 -11.66
C ILE A 359 -24.85 -9.14 -10.26
N PHE A 360 -25.95 -8.40 -10.25
CA PHE A 360 -26.63 -7.99 -9.03
C PHE A 360 -27.94 -8.77 -8.85
N ARG A 361 -28.18 -9.24 -7.64
CA ARG A 361 -29.49 -9.55 -7.15
C ARG A 361 -30.03 -8.36 -6.36
N VAL A 362 -31.19 -7.85 -6.73
CA VAL A 362 -31.83 -6.69 -6.12
C VAL A 362 -33.07 -7.12 -5.39
N ASN A 363 -33.13 -6.80 -4.11
CA ASN A 363 -34.28 -7.07 -3.25
C ASN A 363 -35.02 -5.75 -2.97
N ILE A 364 -36.30 -5.70 -3.27
CA ILE A 364 -37.18 -4.55 -2.99
C ILE A 364 -37.71 -4.70 -1.57
N ASN A 365 -37.43 -3.75 -0.71
CA ASN A 365 -38.03 -3.69 0.61
C ASN A 365 -39.31 -2.86 0.54
N ASN A 366 -40.47 -3.54 0.63
CA ASN A 366 -41.78 -2.90 0.50
C ASN A 366 -42.09 -1.92 1.66
N ASN A 367 -41.42 -2.05 2.83
CA ASN A 367 -41.69 -1.19 3.99
C ASN A 367 -41.13 0.20 3.81
N ASN A 368 -39.94 0.33 3.20
CA ASN A 368 -39.25 1.61 3.01
C ASN A 368 -39.04 1.96 1.52
N ASN A 369 -39.52 1.14 0.61
CA ASN A 369 -39.36 1.25 -0.85
C ASN A 369 -37.89 1.34 -1.31
N LYS A 370 -36.92 0.88 -0.48
CA LYS A 370 -35.50 0.87 -0.82
C LYS A 370 -35.11 -0.44 -1.50
N PHE A 371 -34.16 -0.31 -2.42
CA PHE A 371 -33.58 -1.43 -3.16
C PHE A 371 -32.24 -1.82 -2.54
N TYR A 372 -32.18 -3.05 -2.01
CA TYR A 372 -30.96 -3.64 -1.46
C TYR A 372 -30.28 -4.49 -2.53
N SER A 373 -29.05 -4.15 -2.87
CA SER A 373 -28.28 -4.82 -3.92
C SER A 373 -27.32 -5.83 -3.29
N THR A 374 -27.25 -7.02 -3.88
CA THR A 374 -26.21 -8.01 -3.55
C THR A 374 -25.41 -8.29 -4.83
N LEU A 375 -24.12 -8.01 -4.82
CA LEU A 375 -23.22 -8.41 -5.90
C LEU A 375 -22.96 -9.90 -5.75
N VAL A 376 -23.63 -10.71 -6.57
CA VAL A 376 -23.64 -12.18 -6.44
C VAL A 376 -22.59 -12.86 -7.29
N ASN A 377 -22.10 -12.19 -8.34
CA ASN A 377 -21.04 -12.67 -9.21
C ASN A 377 -20.39 -11.52 -9.98
N ILE A 378 -19.14 -11.72 -10.38
CA ILE A 378 -18.41 -10.91 -11.37
C ILE A 378 -17.84 -11.86 -12.40
N VAL A 379 -17.98 -11.53 -13.67
CA VAL A 379 -17.46 -12.34 -14.78
C VAL A 379 -16.65 -11.46 -15.72
N VAL A 380 -15.45 -11.91 -16.09
CA VAL A 380 -14.64 -11.29 -17.14
C VAL A 380 -14.92 -12.02 -18.44
N LEU A 381 -15.46 -11.29 -19.42
CA LEU A 381 -15.77 -11.83 -20.75
C LEU A 381 -14.54 -11.77 -21.65
N GLY A 382 -14.41 -12.74 -22.55
CA GLY A 382 -13.31 -12.79 -23.49
C GLY A 382 -11.94 -12.95 -22.82
N ARG A 383 -11.80 -13.81 -21.83
CA ARG A 383 -10.56 -13.97 -21.04
C ARG A 383 -9.34 -14.43 -21.85
N GLN A 384 -9.55 -15.28 -22.87
CA GLN A 384 -8.49 -15.80 -23.72
C GLN A 384 -8.28 -14.89 -24.94
N ALA A 385 -7.07 -14.81 -25.45
CA ALA A 385 -6.75 -13.97 -26.60
C ALA A 385 -7.67 -14.23 -27.81
N GLU A 386 -8.02 -15.50 -28.04
CA GLU A 386 -8.90 -15.96 -29.10
C GLU A 386 -10.37 -15.56 -28.89
N THR A 387 -10.77 -15.26 -27.65
CA THR A 387 -12.16 -14.92 -27.27
C THR A 387 -12.38 -13.42 -27.08
N LYS A 388 -11.38 -12.57 -27.31
CA LYS A 388 -11.47 -11.12 -27.16
C LYS A 388 -12.28 -10.40 -28.25
N THR A 389 -12.91 -11.11 -29.20
CA THR A 389 -13.79 -10.50 -30.19
C THR A 389 -15.13 -10.12 -29.57
N PHE A 390 -15.74 -9.02 -30.05
CA PHE A 390 -17.05 -8.60 -29.55
C PHE A 390 -18.15 -9.65 -29.78
N ALA A 391 -18.09 -10.38 -30.90
CA ALA A 391 -19.01 -11.48 -31.15
C ALA A 391 -18.92 -12.57 -30.07
N ARG A 392 -17.71 -12.96 -29.66
CA ARG A 392 -17.54 -13.96 -28.59
C ARG A 392 -17.98 -13.43 -27.22
N GLN A 393 -17.66 -12.18 -26.92
CA GLN A 393 -18.11 -11.52 -25.69
C GLN A 393 -19.65 -11.43 -25.66
N ALA A 394 -20.29 -11.15 -26.78
CA ALA A 394 -21.75 -11.13 -26.90
C ALA A 394 -22.36 -12.52 -26.63
N ILE A 395 -21.79 -13.59 -27.16
CA ILE A 395 -22.22 -14.97 -26.89
C ILE A 395 -22.15 -15.26 -25.38
N GLU A 396 -21.00 -14.98 -24.75
CA GLU A 396 -20.82 -15.19 -23.31
C GLU A 396 -21.80 -14.35 -22.48
N LEU A 397 -22.09 -13.10 -22.87
CA LEU A 397 -23.08 -12.25 -22.21
C LEU A 397 -24.51 -12.78 -22.38
N LYS A 398 -24.86 -13.27 -23.56
CA LYS A 398 -26.16 -13.90 -23.82
C LYS A 398 -26.36 -15.18 -23.01
N GLU A 399 -25.31 -15.99 -22.82
CA GLU A 399 -25.35 -17.13 -21.91
C GLU A 399 -25.53 -16.69 -20.44
N LEU A 400 -24.96 -15.56 -20.03
CA LEU A 400 -25.22 -14.98 -18.70
C LEU A 400 -26.70 -14.54 -18.58
N ILE A 401 -27.22 -13.88 -19.60
CA ILE A 401 -28.64 -13.47 -19.64
C ILE A 401 -29.54 -14.69 -19.49
N ALA A 402 -29.31 -15.78 -20.21
CA ALA A 402 -30.07 -17.01 -20.09
C ALA A 402 -30.02 -17.63 -18.68
N ARG A 403 -28.85 -17.60 -18.04
CA ARG A 403 -28.62 -18.13 -16.69
C ARG A 403 -29.32 -17.32 -15.60
N TYR A 404 -29.23 -15.98 -15.67
CA TYR A 404 -29.72 -15.11 -14.60
C TYR A 404 -31.12 -14.53 -14.87
N ASN A 405 -31.60 -14.56 -16.11
CA ASN A 405 -32.85 -13.94 -16.53
C ASN A 405 -33.02 -12.53 -15.95
N PRO A 406 -32.06 -11.60 -16.26
CA PRO A 406 -32.05 -10.28 -15.66
C PRO A 406 -33.25 -9.47 -16.16
N ARG A 407 -33.74 -8.57 -15.29
CA ARG A 407 -34.73 -7.57 -15.67
C ARG A 407 -34.20 -6.62 -16.73
N GLU A 408 -32.93 -6.21 -16.59
CA GLU A 408 -32.26 -5.32 -17.52
C GLU A 408 -30.77 -5.63 -17.55
N VAL A 409 -30.14 -5.31 -18.68
CA VAL A 409 -28.69 -5.39 -18.88
C VAL A 409 -28.18 -4.00 -19.26
N VAL A 410 -27.33 -3.41 -18.42
CA VAL A 410 -26.70 -2.11 -18.65
C VAL A 410 -25.39 -2.31 -19.41
N ILE A 411 -25.22 -1.64 -20.54
CA ILE A 411 -23.98 -1.68 -21.33
C ILE A 411 -23.47 -0.24 -21.46
N ASP A 412 -22.18 -0.01 -21.14
CA ASP A 412 -21.52 1.23 -21.48
C ASP A 412 -21.33 1.30 -23.00
N CYS A 413 -22.09 2.18 -23.65
CA CYS A 413 -22.06 2.40 -25.09
C CYS A 413 -21.17 3.58 -25.50
N ASN A 414 -20.20 3.97 -24.69
CA ASN A 414 -19.17 4.91 -25.09
C ASN A 414 -18.05 4.19 -25.86
N GLY A 415 -17.58 4.78 -26.96
CA GLY A 415 -16.43 4.28 -27.70
C GLY A 415 -16.53 2.81 -28.09
N LEU A 416 -15.73 1.95 -27.46
CA LEU A 416 -15.66 0.52 -27.77
C LEU A 416 -16.94 -0.27 -27.46
N GLY A 417 -17.76 0.24 -26.54
CA GLY A 417 -19.01 -0.40 -26.15
C GLY A 417 -20.05 -0.51 -27.27
N ILE A 418 -19.97 0.35 -28.30
CA ILE A 418 -20.80 0.25 -29.49
C ILE A 418 -20.59 -1.09 -30.21
N GLY A 419 -19.35 -1.57 -30.30
CA GLY A 419 -19.03 -2.83 -30.94
C GLY A 419 -19.68 -4.06 -30.26
N LEU A 420 -19.74 -4.10 -28.95
CA LEU A 420 -20.48 -5.12 -28.22
C LEU A 420 -21.99 -4.96 -28.39
N ALA A 421 -22.49 -3.72 -28.35
CA ALA A 421 -23.91 -3.41 -28.56
C ALA A 421 -24.41 -3.88 -29.94
N ASP A 422 -23.62 -3.65 -30.99
CA ASP A 422 -23.91 -4.13 -32.36
C ASP A 422 -24.00 -5.66 -32.45
N GLU A 423 -23.19 -6.37 -31.69
CA GLU A 423 -23.26 -7.84 -31.62
C GLU A 423 -24.46 -8.33 -30.78
N MET A 424 -24.85 -7.60 -29.75
CA MET A 424 -25.98 -8.00 -28.92
C MET A 424 -27.34 -8.01 -29.65
N ILE A 425 -27.52 -7.13 -30.64
CA ILE A 425 -28.73 -7.04 -31.46
C ILE A 425 -28.83 -8.12 -32.55
N LYS A 426 -27.78 -8.90 -32.80
CA LYS A 426 -27.76 -10.03 -33.75
C LYS A 426 -28.15 -11.33 -33.04
N THR A 427 -28.60 -12.32 -33.77
CA THR A 427 -28.72 -13.71 -33.29
C THR A 427 -27.33 -14.38 -33.35
N HIS A 428 -27.05 -15.27 -32.40
CA HIS A 428 -25.81 -16.06 -32.35
C HIS A 428 -26.14 -17.53 -32.05
N GLN A 429 -25.12 -18.38 -32.15
CA GLN A 429 -25.23 -19.77 -31.68
C GLN A 429 -24.19 -19.99 -30.57
N ASP A 430 -24.59 -20.75 -29.56
CA ASP A 430 -23.67 -21.19 -28.51
C ASP A 430 -22.73 -22.32 -29.02
N SER A 431 -21.83 -22.79 -28.15
CA SER A 431 -20.90 -23.88 -28.48
C SER A 431 -21.60 -25.24 -28.74
N GLN A 432 -22.87 -25.35 -28.43
CA GLN A 432 -23.69 -26.56 -28.63
C GLN A 432 -24.61 -26.45 -29.85
N GLY A 433 -24.58 -25.31 -30.57
CA GLY A 433 -25.44 -25.03 -31.72
C GLY A 433 -26.82 -24.50 -31.37
N ASN A 434 -27.10 -24.21 -30.08
CA ASN A 434 -28.38 -23.60 -29.70
C ASN A 434 -28.41 -22.13 -30.12
N GLU A 435 -29.56 -21.68 -30.61
CA GLU A 435 -29.76 -20.29 -30.99
C GLU A 435 -29.87 -19.39 -29.76
N LEU A 436 -29.07 -18.32 -29.75
CA LEU A 436 -29.07 -17.25 -28.77
C LEU A 436 -29.82 -16.03 -29.37
N PRO A 437 -30.92 -15.58 -28.78
CA PRO A 437 -31.80 -14.57 -29.39
C PRO A 437 -31.12 -13.20 -29.51
N SER A 438 -31.69 -12.36 -30.36
CA SER A 438 -31.41 -10.93 -30.43
C SER A 438 -31.93 -10.23 -29.19
N TYR A 439 -31.12 -9.35 -28.59
CA TYR A 439 -31.51 -8.46 -27.50
C TYR A 439 -31.50 -7.01 -27.96
N GLY A 440 -32.52 -6.25 -27.64
CA GLY A 440 -32.73 -4.89 -28.10
C GLY A 440 -32.59 -3.84 -26.99
N PHE A 441 -32.24 -2.62 -27.41
CA PHE A 441 -32.16 -1.45 -26.54
C PHE A 441 -33.49 -0.73 -26.47
N PHE A 442 -34.01 -0.48 -25.27
CA PHE A 442 -35.26 0.24 -25.10
C PHE A 442 -35.11 1.74 -24.85
N ASN A 443 -33.89 2.24 -24.54
CA ASN A 443 -33.62 3.64 -24.21
C ASN A 443 -32.71 4.36 -25.22
N ASN A 444 -32.39 3.75 -26.37
CA ASN A 444 -31.50 4.33 -27.37
C ASN A 444 -32.18 4.27 -28.76
N ASP A 445 -32.55 5.44 -29.28
CA ASP A 445 -33.33 5.53 -30.53
C ASP A 445 -32.50 5.15 -31.78
N ASP A 446 -31.19 5.29 -31.75
CA ASP A 446 -30.34 4.87 -32.87
C ASP A 446 -30.33 3.35 -32.98
N PHE A 447 -30.17 2.65 -31.86
CA PHE A 447 -30.25 1.18 -31.85
C PHE A 447 -31.66 0.67 -32.18
N LYS A 448 -32.71 1.37 -31.75
CA LYS A 448 -34.10 0.99 -32.09
C LYS A 448 -34.37 0.97 -33.59
N LYS A 449 -33.65 1.77 -34.37
CA LYS A 449 -33.81 1.82 -35.85
C LYS A 449 -33.18 0.62 -36.56
N ILE A 450 -32.11 0.05 -35.98
CA ILE A 450 -31.30 -1.00 -36.62
C ILE A 450 -31.50 -2.39 -36.03
N GLN A 451 -32.04 -2.49 -34.81
CA GLN A 451 -32.30 -3.79 -34.16
C GLN A 451 -33.50 -4.50 -34.79
N PRO A 452 -33.50 -5.85 -34.82
CA PRO A 452 -34.68 -6.64 -35.26
C PRO A 452 -35.92 -6.32 -34.44
N ARG A 453 -37.08 -6.38 -35.08
CA ARG A 453 -38.39 -6.06 -34.43
C ARG A 453 -38.77 -7.03 -33.32
N ASP A 454 -38.34 -8.26 -33.42
CA ASP A 454 -38.54 -9.36 -32.48
C ASP A 454 -37.49 -9.43 -31.37
N SER A 455 -36.56 -8.50 -31.32
CA SER A 455 -35.53 -8.43 -30.28
C SER A 455 -36.12 -8.27 -28.88
N ILE A 456 -35.62 -9.02 -27.92
CA ILE A 456 -36.01 -8.95 -26.51
C ILE A 456 -35.53 -7.66 -25.88
N GLN A 457 -36.41 -6.75 -25.51
CA GLN A 457 -36.12 -5.39 -25.06
C GLN A 457 -35.69 -5.35 -23.60
N ILE A 458 -34.40 -5.67 -23.32
CA ILE A 458 -33.81 -5.66 -21.97
C ILE A 458 -32.51 -4.89 -21.88
N LEU A 459 -31.94 -4.39 -23.00
CA LEU A 459 -30.68 -3.68 -22.98
C LEU A 459 -30.89 -2.20 -22.67
N TYR A 460 -30.11 -1.69 -21.73
CA TYR A 460 -30.03 -0.29 -21.34
C TYR A 460 -28.68 0.28 -21.80
N SER A 461 -28.73 1.20 -22.74
CA SER A 461 -27.54 1.93 -23.22
C SER A 461 -27.16 3.02 -22.23
N LEU A 462 -26.01 2.93 -21.61
CA LEU A 462 -25.42 3.99 -20.79
C LEU A 462 -24.41 4.75 -21.63
N LYS A 463 -24.56 6.08 -21.71
CA LYS A 463 -23.59 7.00 -22.32
C LYS A 463 -23.18 8.00 -21.26
N ALA A 464 -22.17 7.66 -20.46
CA ALA A 464 -21.73 8.49 -19.36
C ALA A 464 -20.87 9.67 -19.87
N ASN A 465 -21.37 10.88 -19.63
CA ASN A 465 -20.62 12.15 -19.79
C ASN A 465 -20.13 12.64 -18.41
N GLY A 466 -19.38 13.73 -18.36
CA GLY A 466 -18.79 14.27 -17.12
C GLY A 466 -19.81 14.45 -15.99
N PRO A 467 -20.90 15.21 -16.18
CA PRO A 467 -21.95 15.39 -15.18
C PRO A 467 -22.66 14.08 -14.75
N LEU A 468 -22.87 13.14 -15.67
CA LEU A 468 -23.47 11.84 -15.34
C LEU A 468 -22.48 10.97 -14.55
N ASN A 469 -21.21 10.94 -14.93
CA ASN A 469 -20.16 10.24 -14.18
C ASN A 469 -20.08 10.73 -12.73
N SER A 470 -20.13 12.06 -12.52
CA SER A 470 -20.19 12.64 -11.19
C SER A 470 -21.36 12.08 -10.35
N LYS A 471 -22.55 11.97 -10.95
CA LYS A 471 -23.72 11.38 -10.28
C LYS A 471 -23.59 9.89 -10.03
N ILE A 472 -23.02 9.14 -10.98
CA ILE A 472 -22.73 7.70 -10.86
C ILE A 472 -21.80 7.44 -9.66
N HIS A 473 -20.68 8.15 -9.59
CA HIS A 473 -19.73 8.00 -8.51
C HIS A 473 -20.31 8.41 -7.14
N GLY A 474 -21.02 9.55 -7.08
CA GLY A 474 -21.71 9.98 -5.85
C GLY A 474 -22.77 8.99 -5.37
N ASN A 475 -23.53 8.38 -6.31
CA ASN A 475 -24.48 7.32 -5.97
C ASN A 475 -23.80 6.06 -5.43
N ALA A 476 -22.72 5.60 -6.06
CA ALA A 476 -21.95 4.45 -5.58
C ALA A 476 -21.46 4.68 -4.16
N TYR A 477 -20.86 5.84 -3.89
CA TYR A 477 -20.42 6.26 -2.55
C TYR A 477 -21.57 6.22 -1.53
N THR A 478 -22.70 6.85 -1.87
CA THR A 478 -23.86 6.93 -0.97
C THR A 478 -24.43 5.55 -0.66
N ARG A 479 -24.63 4.69 -1.66
CA ARG A 479 -25.18 3.34 -1.47
C ARG A 479 -24.28 2.44 -0.65
N LEU A 480 -22.95 2.54 -0.87
CA LEU A 480 -21.96 1.81 -0.08
C LEU A 480 -21.96 2.25 1.38
N ASN A 481 -21.90 3.56 1.64
CA ASN A 481 -21.89 4.09 3.01
C ASN A 481 -23.21 3.86 3.76
N SER A 482 -24.35 3.76 3.05
CA SER A 482 -25.66 3.48 3.63
C SER A 482 -25.94 1.99 3.84
N GLY A 483 -25.00 1.09 3.51
CA GLY A 483 -25.17 -0.36 3.68
C GLY A 483 -26.23 -1.00 2.77
N LEU A 484 -26.52 -0.34 1.64
CA LEU A 484 -27.49 -0.83 0.65
C LEU A 484 -26.89 -1.86 -0.31
N VAL A 485 -25.59 -2.15 -0.17
CA VAL A 485 -24.86 -3.11 -1.01
C VAL A 485 -24.24 -4.20 -0.15
N ARG A 486 -24.31 -5.46 -0.60
CA ARG A 486 -23.65 -6.60 0.03
C ARG A 486 -22.74 -7.30 -0.98
N PHE A 487 -21.65 -7.89 -0.46
CA PHE A 487 -20.60 -8.51 -1.26
C PHE A 487 -20.31 -9.94 -0.80
N LEU A 488 -19.65 -10.69 -1.68
CA LEU A 488 -19.03 -11.96 -1.32
C LEU A 488 -17.93 -11.75 -0.26
N ILE A 489 -17.76 -12.73 0.63
CA ILE A 489 -16.63 -12.79 1.58
C ILE A 489 -15.30 -12.79 0.81
N THR A 490 -14.20 -12.56 1.52
CA THR A 490 -12.88 -12.55 0.91
C THR A 490 -12.53 -13.90 0.29
N GLU A 491 -11.61 -13.91 -0.67
CA GLU A 491 -11.14 -15.16 -1.29
C GLU A 491 -10.54 -16.09 -0.22
N GLN A 492 -9.78 -15.52 0.72
CA GLN A 492 -9.13 -16.27 1.80
C GLN A 492 -10.16 -16.95 2.72
N GLU A 493 -11.19 -16.22 3.14
CA GLU A 493 -12.29 -16.79 3.94
C GLU A 493 -13.05 -17.87 3.15
N ALA A 494 -13.32 -17.63 1.87
CA ALA A 494 -13.99 -18.59 1.00
C ALA A 494 -13.14 -19.85 0.78
N ARG A 495 -11.85 -19.71 0.60
CA ARG A 495 -10.89 -20.81 0.46
C ARG A 495 -10.83 -21.64 1.75
N SER A 496 -10.70 -21.00 2.90
CA SER A 496 -10.71 -21.67 4.20
C SER A 496 -12.01 -22.41 4.45
N ALA A 497 -13.17 -21.78 4.18
CA ALA A 497 -14.47 -22.39 4.30
C ALA A 497 -14.64 -23.60 3.34
N LEU A 498 -14.14 -23.51 2.11
CA LEU A 498 -14.18 -24.60 1.14
C LEU A 498 -13.33 -25.79 1.59
N LEU A 499 -12.11 -25.54 2.04
CA LEU A 499 -11.17 -26.57 2.48
C LEU A 499 -11.59 -27.22 3.81
N ALA A 500 -12.40 -26.56 4.63
CA ALA A 500 -13.00 -27.16 5.82
C ALA A 500 -14.05 -28.25 5.49
N THR A 501 -14.52 -28.34 4.24
CA THR A 501 -15.49 -29.35 3.83
C THR A 501 -14.82 -30.56 3.17
N LYS A 502 -15.36 -31.78 3.42
CA LYS A 502 -14.89 -33.01 2.76
C LYS A 502 -14.95 -32.93 1.22
N ILE A 503 -15.96 -32.22 0.69
CA ILE A 503 -16.12 -32.01 -0.76
C ILE A 503 -15.03 -31.10 -1.29
N GLY A 504 -14.73 -29.99 -0.59
CA GLY A 504 -13.70 -29.04 -0.99
C GLY A 504 -12.28 -29.63 -0.95
N GLN A 505 -12.00 -30.51 0.02
CA GLN A 505 -10.72 -31.22 0.11
C GLN A 505 -10.50 -32.16 -1.07
N LYS A 506 -11.54 -32.87 -1.52
CA LYS A 506 -11.51 -33.79 -2.66
C LYS A 506 -11.64 -33.12 -4.02
N MET A 507 -11.94 -31.81 -4.05
CA MET A 507 -12.15 -31.06 -5.29
C MET A 507 -10.84 -30.87 -6.05
N GLY A 508 -10.83 -31.22 -7.35
CA GLY A 508 -9.70 -30.97 -8.23
C GLY A 508 -9.38 -29.46 -8.37
N PHE A 509 -8.12 -29.17 -8.68
CA PHE A 509 -7.57 -27.80 -8.71
C PHE A 509 -8.38 -26.84 -9.59
N GLU A 510 -8.70 -27.21 -10.83
CA GLU A 510 -9.45 -26.36 -11.76
C GLU A 510 -10.87 -26.04 -11.25
N LYS A 511 -11.58 -27.03 -10.71
CA LYS A 511 -12.92 -26.84 -10.13
C LYS A 511 -12.87 -25.91 -8.92
N ARG A 512 -11.78 -25.99 -8.13
CA ARG A 512 -11.56 -25.13 -6.97
C ARG A 512 -11.32 -23.69 -7.41
N ILE A 513 -10.43 -23.45 -8.39
CA ILE A 513 -10.20 -22.11 -8.96
C ILE A 513 -11.52 -21.55 -9.48
N LYS A 514 -12.27 -22.29 -10.30
CA LYS A 514 -13.54 -21.82 -10.85
C LYS A 514 -14.52 -21.41 -9.75
N ARG A 515 -14.57 -22.18 -8.64
CA ARG A 515 -15.47 -21.89 -7.51
C ARG A 515 -15.06 -20.67 -6.71
N LEU A 516 -13.77 -20.39 -6.56
CA LEU A 516 -13.23 -19.25 -5.82
C LEU A 516 -13.17 -17.95 -6.64
N MET A 517 -13.19 -18.06 -7.97
CA MET A 517 -13.06 -16.92 -8.88
C MET A 517 -13.99 -15.74 -8.60
N PRO A 518 -15.29 -15.90 -8.29
CA PRO A 518 -16.15 -14.77 -7.96
C PRO A 518 -15.70 -14.01 -6.70
N HIS A 519 -15.12 -14.71 -5.71
CA HIS A 519 -14.57 -14.12 -4.50
C HIS A 519 -13.29 -13.33 -4.80
N GLU A 520 -12.39 -13.90 -5.63
CA GLU A 520 -11.19 -13.25 -6.12
C GLU A 520 -11.52 -11.97 -6.90
N LEU A 521 -12.45 -12.05 -7.85
CA LEU A 521 -12.86 -10.88 -8.63
C LEU A 521 -13.55 -9.81 -7.76
N THR A 522 -14.30 -10.22 -6.73
CA THR A 522 -14.85 -9.28 -5.75
C THR A 522 -13.73 -8.62 -4.93
N THR A 523 -12.69 -9.35 -4.56
CA THR A 523 -11.52 -8.77 -3.87
C THR A 523 -10.80 -7.78 -4.78
N LYS A 524 -10.57 -8.13 -6.05
CA LYS A 524 -10.01 -7.20 -7.05
C LYS A 524 -10.87 -5.95 -7.28
N LEU A 525 -12.20 -6.04 -7.20
CA LEU A 525 -13.06 -4.85 -7.20
C LEU A 525 -12.76 -3.93 -6.01
N PHE A 526 -12.52 -4.50 -4.83
CA PHE A 526 -12.14 -3.72 -3.65
C PHE A 526 -10.76 -3.06 -3.84
N ASP A 527 -9.80 -3.75 -4.46
CA ASP A 527 -8.47 -3.20 -4.78
C ASP A 527 -8.60 -2.04 -5.79
N GLU A 528 -9.44 -2.18 -6.83
CA GLU A 528 -9.72 -1.10 -7.77
C GLU A 528 -10.36 0.10 -7.07
N MET A 529 -11.34 -0.10 -6.18
CA MET A 529 -11.94 0.99 -5.40
C MET A 529 -10.91 1.65 -4.47
N ALA A 530 -9.98 0.87 -3.89
CA ALA A 530 -8.90 1.39 -3.05
C ALA A 530 -7.95 2.31 -3.83
N ASN A 531 -7.77 2.03 -5.11
CA ASN A 531 -6.90 2.78 -6.01
C ASN A 531 -7.57 4.03 -6.62
N LEU A 532 -8.79 4.39 -6.19
CA LEU A 532 -9.51 5.56 -6.70
C LEU A 532 -9.49 6.71 -5.71
N ARG A 533 -9.00 7.87 -6.15
CA ARG A 533 -9.05 9.11 -5.38
C ARG A 533 -9.97 10.14 -6.03
N LEU A 534 -10.45 11.05 -5.21
CA LEU A 534 -11.28 12.16 -5.65
C LEU A 534 -10.42 13.20 -6.38
N LYS A 535 -10.76 13.46 -7.65
CA LYS A 535 -10.31 14.63 -8.37
C LYS A 535 -11.50 15.55 -8.61
N ARG A 536 -11.43 16.76 -8.08
CA ARG A 536 -12.45 17.78 -8.36
C ARG A 536 -12.07 18.56 -9.60
N THR A 537 -12.97 18.57 -10.60
CA THR A 537 -12.83 19.39 -11.79
C THR A 537 -14.04 20.35 -11.82
N GLY A 538 -13.88 21.53 -11.22
CA GLY A 538 -15.00 22.46 -11.03
C GLY A 538 -16.04 21.91 -10.03
N LEU A 539 -17.31 21.82 -10.47
CA LEU A 539 -18.42 21.29 -9.67
C LEU A 539 -18.58 19.76 -9.78
N ASP A 540 -17.89 19.13 -10.75
CA ASP A 540 -18.03 17.71 -11.03
C ASP A 540 -17.05 16.86 -10.19
N ILE A 541 -17.56 15.71 -9.73
CA ILE A 541 -16.79 14.67 -9.05
C ILE A 541 -16.21 13.75 -10.12
N THR A 542 -14.90 13.74 -10.26
CA THR A 542 -14.18 12.78 -11.10
C THR A 542 -13.33 11.89 -10.21
N LEU A 543 -13.29 10.59 -10.48
CA LEU A 543 -12.36 9.68 -9.83
C LEU A 543 -11.18 9.38 -10.76
N GLU A 544 -9.98 9.56 -10.24
CA GLU A 544 -8.76 9.16 -10.93
C GLU A 544 -8.07 8.01 -10.19
N GLN A 545 -7.33 7.20 -10.92
CA GLN A 545 -6.51 6.12 -10.35
C GLN A 545 -5.29 6.73 -9.65
N ILE A 546 -5.04 6.31 -8.41
CA ILE A 546 -3.82 6.68 -7.66
C ILE A 546 -2.60 6.10 -8.39
N ASN A 547 -2.71 4.84 -8.81
CA ASN A 547 -1.74 4.18 -9.67
C ASN A 547 -2.43 3.78 -10.99
N SER A 548 -2.01 4.38 -12.09
CA SER A 548 -2.58 4.17 -13.43
C SER A 548 -2.35 2.76 -13.99
N ARG A 549 -1.44 1.98 -13.43
CA ARG A 549 -1.21 0.58 -13.81
C ARG A 549 -2.33 -0.37 -13.35
N PHE A 550 -3.11 0.02 -12.33
CA PHE A 550 -4.25 -0.78 -11.87
C PHE A 550 -5.48 -0.51 -12.74
N PRO A 551 -6.19 -1.54 -13.22
CA PRO A 551 -7.43 -1.36 -13.96
C PRO A 551 -8.53 -0.74 -13.07
N LYS A 552 -9.60 -0.22 -13.69
CA LYS A 552 -10.82 0.25 -13.02
C LYS A 552 -12.10 -0.37 -13.59
N ASP A 553 -11.96 -1.39 -14.43
CA ASP A 553 -13.07 -1.94 -15.22
C ASP A 553 -14.16 -2.59 -14.35
N LYS A 554 -13.75 -3.26 -13.25
CA LYS A 554 -14.70 -3.86 -12.31
C LYS A 554 -15.49 -2.80 -11.55
N TYR A 555 -14.80 -1.73 -11.16
CA TYR A 555 -15.44 -0.60 -10.50
C TYR A 555 -16.40 0.13 -11.45
N SER A 556 -16.03 0.36 -12.71
CA SER A 556 -16.90 1.00 -13.70
C SER A 556 -18.17 0.18 -13.90
N ALA A 557 -18.04 -1.12 -14.20
CA ALA A 557 -19.20 -2.02 -14.34
C ALA A 557 -20.07 -2.03 -13.08
N PHE A 558 -19.47 -2.06 -11.89
CA PHE A 558 -20.17 -2.03 -10.62
C PHE A 558 -20.95 -0.72 -10.40
N ALA A 559 -20.32 0.43 -10.66
CA ALA A 559 -20.91 1.75 -10.47
C ALA A 559 -22.09 2.00 -11.43
N TYR A 560 -21.97 1.56 -12.69
CA TYR A 560 -23.05 1.63 -13.69
C TYR A 560 -24.27 0.81 -13.27
N GLY A 561 -24.06 -0.38 -12.73
CA GLY A 561 -25.14 -1.21 -12.20
C GLY A 561 -25.87 -0.54 -11.02
N LEU A 562 -25.12 0.02 -10.07
CA LEU A 562 -25.71 0.73 -8.92
C LEU A 562 -26.48 1.99 -9.35
N TRP A 563 -26.00 2.69 -10.39
CA TRP A 563 -26.72 3.83 -10.95
C TRP A 563 -28.09 3.42 -11.51
N ARG A 564 -28.12 2.36 -12.33
CA ARG A 564 -29.39 1.90 -12.90
C ARG A 564 -30.36 1.38 -11.83
N ILE A 565 -29.84 0.71 -10.81
CA ILE A 565 -30.64 0.29 -9.65
C ILE A 565 -31.28 1.48 -8.94
N LYS A 566 -30.57 2.61 -8.81
CA LYS A 566 -31.12 3.86 -8.26
C LYS A 566 -32.24 4.42 -9.13
N GLU A 567 -32.06 4.50 -10.43
CA GLU A 567 -33.10 4.98 -11.34
C GLU A 567 -34.37 4.11 -11.24
N LEU A 568 -34.23 2.78 -11.20
CA LEU A 568 -35.33 1.85 -11.00
C LEU A 568 -36.01 2.02 -9.64
N GLU A 569 -35.25 2.33 -8.59
CA GLU A 569 -35.78 2.64 -7.26
C GLU A 569 -36.62 3.92 -7.27
N GLU A 570 -36.14 4.98 -7.92
CA GLU A 570 -36.88 6.24 -8.08
C GLU A 570 -38.17 6.06 -8.89
N ASP A 571 -38.11 5.28 -9.97
CA ASP A 571 -39.30 4.98 -10.77
C ASP A 571 -40.33 4.14 -10.00
N ASN A 572 -39.87 3.19 -9.20
CA ASN A 572 -40.74 2.42 -8.32
C ASN A 572 -41.44 3.32 -7.28
N TYR A 573 -40.66 4.22 -6.65
CA TYR A 573 -41.20 5.19 -5.70
C TYR A 573 -42.27 6.09 -6.31
N LYS A 574 -42.06 6.62 -7.54
CA LYS A 574 -43.06 7.42 -8.26
C LYS A 574 -44.35 6.63 -8.56
N LYS A 575 -44.22 5.36 -8.93
CA LYS A 575 -45.38 4.47 -9.19
C LYS A 575 -46.18 4.20 -7.92
N VAL A 576 -45.50 3.94 -6.79
CA VAL A 576 -46.15 3.70 -5.49
C VAL A 576 -46.88 4.96 -5.03
N LYS A 577 -46.24 6.15 -5.15
CA LYS A 577 -46.87 7.42 -4.78
C LYS A 577 -48.11 7.70 -5.59
N LYS A 578 -48.07 7.54 -6.93
CA LYS A 578 -49.26 7.71 -7.80
C LYS A 578 -50.39 6.76 -7.43
N ARG A 579 -50.11 5.51 -7.01
CA ARG A 579 -51.14 4.56 -6.54
C ARG A 579 -51.70 4.95 -5.17
N GLY A 580 -50.92 5.59 -4.30
CA GLY A 580 -51.34 6.10 -3.00
C GLY A 580 -52.26 7.31 -3.13
N ASP A 581 -51.93 8.24 -4.02
CA ASP A 581 -52.76 9.44 -4.28
C ASP A 581 -54.10 9.10 -4.99
N GLY A 582 -54.12 8.05 -5.83
CA GLY A 582 -55.36 7.58 -6.47
C GLY A 582 -56.34 6.93 -5.50
N LYS A 583 -55.98 6.56 -4.28
CA LYS A 583 -56.85 6.04 -3.23
C LYS A 583 -57.44 7.12 -2.32
N ARG A 584 -56.99 8.34 -2.40
CA ARG A 584 -57.61 9.52 -1.73
C ARG A 584 -58.67 10.13 -2.68
N ARG A 585 -59.75 9.40 -2.97
CA ARG A 585 -60.97 10.05 -3.40
C ARG A 585 -61.54 10.78 -2.18
N LEU A 586 -61.55 12.08 -2.21
CA LEU A 586 -62.33 12.93 -1.32
C LEU A 586 -63.80 12.52 -1.48
N VAL A 587 -64.36 11.83 -0.49
CA VAL A 587 -65.78 11.66 -0.38
C VAL A 587 -66.32 12.98 0.19
N PHE A 588 -66.84 13.83 -0.68
CA PHE A 588 -67.63 14.95 -0.24
C PHE A 588 -68.98 14.39 0.28
N PHE A 589 -69.18 14.47 1.58
CA PHE A 589 -70.52 14.38 2.15
C PHE A 589 -71.26 15.66 1.81
N THR A 590 -72.14 15.64 0.79
CA THR A 590 -73.18 16.64 0.65
C THR A 590 -74.26 16.30 1.71
N GLY A 591 -74.22 17.05 2.82
CA GLY A 591 -75.38 17.07 3.74
C GLY A 591 -76.51 17.69 3.00
N GLY A 592 -77.54 16.88 2.72
CA GLY A 592 -78.88 17.33 2.36
C GLY A 592 -79.72 17.42 3.63
N ASN A 593 -80.47 18.50 3.71
CA ASN A 593 -81.47 18.81 4.75
C ASN A 593 -82.43 17.70 5.00
#